data_b53ac80e7c9114a85c19841ff69ac0fa
#
_entry.id   b53ac80e7c9114a85c19841ff69ac0fa
#
_cell.length_a   1.000
_cell.length_b   1.000
_cell.length_c   1.000
_cell.angle_alpha   90.00
_cell.angle_beta   90.00
_cell.angle_gamma   90.00
#
_symmetry.space_group_name_H-M   'P 1'
#
loop_
_entity.id
_entity.type
_entity.pdbx_description
1 polymer ?
#
loop_
_entity_poly.entity_id
_entity_poly.type
_entity_poly.pdbx_seq_one_letter_code
_entity_poly.pdbx_strand_id
1 'polypeptide(L)'
;MKQGISLFSFSENTDVRWMFEHAKKAGYDGVEPVLSESGYLNPQTPEKDVLAMKRMADDMGLEIPSVGVWSLWQNNLVSDSEKTRQKAFGIVQKQIEAAHLLGAKTILVVPGYVGCNFVEHPEKIRYDIAYERAQDALSRLAPEAKAADVAIGIENVWNRFLLSPLETRRFLDEISSDYVGMYLDVGHAVYIGYPEQWIEILG
;
A
#
# COMPACT_ATOMS: atom_id res chain seq x y z
N MET A 1 4.83 -1.61 21.89
CA MET A 1 4.64 -1.54 20.42
C MET A 1 3.42 -2.39 20.09
N LYS A 2 2.49 -1.92 19.27
CA LYS A 2 1.35 -2.72 18.82
C LYS A 2 1.79 -3.64 17.67
N GLN A 3 1.15 -4.81 17.58
CA GLN A 3 1.42 -5.79 16.54
C GLN A 3 0.17 -6.00 15.70
N GLY A 4 0.29 -5.85 14.39
CA GLY A 4 -0.75 -6.14 13.42
C GLY A 4 -0.38 -7.31 12.52
N ILE A 5 -1.37 -7.91 11.87
CA ILE A 5 -1.17 -8.91 10.83
C ILE A 5 -1.82 -8.42 9.54
N SER A 6 -1.06 -8.46 8.44
CA SER A 6 -1.63 -8.24 7.13
C SER A 6 -2.43 -9.45 6.67
N LEU A 7 -3.61 -9.20 6.09
CA LEU A 7 -4.47 -10.27 5.57
C LEU A 7 -3.89 -10.97 4.33
N PHE A 8 -2.78 -10.48 3.78
CA PHE A 8 -1.92 -11.23 2.85
C PHE A 8 -1.44 -12.57 3.44
N SER A 9 -1.36 -12.66 4.77
CA SER A 9 -0.90 -13.88 5.46
C SER A 9 -1.89 -15.04 5.42
N PHE A 10 -3.11 -14.82 4.90
CA PHE A 10 -4.16 -15.82 4.79
C PHE A 10 -4.40 -16.20 3.32
N SER A 11 -4.99 -17.38 3.09
CA SER A 11 -5.36 -17.81 1.74
C SER A 11 -6.46 -16.92 1.16
N GLU A 12 -6.41 -16.66 -0.15
CA GLU A 12 -7.29 -15.72 -0.86
C GLU A 12 -8.80 -15.94 -0.65
N ASN A 13 -9.23 -17.20 -0.46
CA ASN A 13 -10.63 -17.56 -0.29
C ASN A 13 -11.06 -17.68 1.19
N THR A 14 -10.23 -17.19 2.13
CA THR A 14 -10.56 -17.23 3.55
C THR A 14 -11.63 -16.19 3.87
N ASP A 15 -12.63 -16.57 4.65
CA ASP A 15 -13.66 -15.66 5.15
C ASP A 15 -13.06 -14.55 6.03
N VAL A 16 -13.42 -13.30 5.78
CA VAL A 16 -12.82 -12.13 6.46
C VAL A 16 -13.10 -12.14 7.98
N ARG A 17 -14.28 -12.59 8.40
CA ARG A 17 -14.61 -12.70 9.82
C ARG A 17 -13.72 -13.74 10.49
N TRP A 18 -13.53 -14.88 9.84
CA TRP A 18 -12.62 -15.93 10.33
C TRP A 18 -11.19 -15.41 10.47
N MET A 19 -10.70 -14.63 9.50
CA MET A 19 -9.36 -14.02 9.58
C MET A 19 -9.23 -13.10 10.80
N PHE A 20 -10.22 -12.24 11.05
CA PHE A 20 -10.23 -11.30 12.17
C PHE A 20 -10.29 -12.05 13.52
N GLU A 21 -11.15 -13.05 13.64
CA GLU A 21 -11.25 -13.88 14.84
C GLU A 21 -9.93 -14.60 15.16
N HIS A 22 -9.23 -15.10 14.14
CA HIS A 22 -7.95 -15.79 14.32
C HIS A 22 -6.80 -14.82 14.59
N ALA A 23 -6.79 -13.64 13.99
CA ALA A 23 -5.86 -12.58 14.34
C ALA A 23 -6.01 -12.19 15.82
N LYS A 24 -7.24 -11.97 16.28
CA LYS A 24 -7.53 -11.67 17.69
C LYS A 24 -7.11 -12.79 18.63
N LYS A 25 -7.46 -14.02 18.28
CA LYS A 25 -7.09 -15.21 19.06
C LYS A 25 -5.58 -15.41 19.15
N ALA A 26 -4.85 -15.05 18.12
CA ALA A 26 -3.39 -15.10 18.09
C ALA A 26 -2.72 -13.96 18.88
N GLY A 27 -3.50 -12.99 19.38
CA GLY A 27 -3.00 -11.89 20.22
C GLY A 27 -2.58 -10.64 19.44
N TYR A 28 -2.93 -10.51 18.17
CA TYR A 28 -2.68 -9.28 17.43
C TYR A 28 -3.55 -8.12 17.92
N ASP A 29 -2.97 -6.91 17.90
CA ASP A 29 -3.65 -5.67 18.23
C ASP A 29 -4.47 -5.12 17.05
N GLY A 30 -4.11 -5.49 15.83
CA GLY A 30 -4.75 -5.00 14.62
C GLY A 30 -4.60 -5.91 13.41
N VAL A 31 -5.34 -5.56 12.37
CA VAL A 31 -5.32 -6.23 11.07
C VAL A 31 -5.16 -5.21 9.95
N GLU A 32 -4.48 -5.60 8.88
CA GLU A 32 -4.39 -4.82 7.65
C GLU A 32 -5.19 -5.50 6.55
N PRO A 33 -6.38 -5.00 6.21
CA PRO A 33 -7.12 -5.44 5.03
C PRO A 33 -6.37 -5.14 3.73
N VAL A 34 -6.62 -5.93 2.70
CA VAL A 34 -5.95 -5.83 1.40
C VAL A 34 -6.97 -5.56 0.30
N LEU A 35 -6.77 -4.45 -0.42
CA LEU A 35 -7.53 -4.16 -1.64
C LEU A 35 -7.00 -5.02 -2.78
N SER A 36 -7.87 -5.85 -3.35
CA SER A 36 -7.57 -6.75 -4.46
C SER A 36 -8.51 -6.49 -5.64
N GLU A 37 -8.36 -7.21 -6.75
CA GLU A 37 -9.30 -7.10 -7.88
C GLU A 37 -10.68 -7.72 -7.58
N SER A 38 -10.70 -8.68 -6.65
CA SER A 38 -11.91 -9.39 -6.21
C SER A 38 -11.80 -9.75 -4.73
N GLY A 39 -12.80 -10.41 -4.17
CA GLY A 39 -12.80 -10.84 -2.76
C GLY A 39 -13.47 -9.82 -1.84
N TYR A 40 -13.14 -9.89 -0.55
CA TYR A 40 -13.83 -9.17 0.53
C TYR A 40 -13.66 -7.64 0.48
N LEU A 41 -12.56 -7.14 -0.11
CA LEU A 41 -12.31 -5.71 -0.33
C LEU A 41 -11.75 -5.51 -1.73
N ASN A 42 -12.53 -4.86 -2.58
CA ASN A 42 -12.18 -4.58 -3.98
C ASN A 42 -12.78 -3.22 -4.40
N PRO A 43 -12.41 -2.65 -5.57
CA PRO A 43 -12.87 -1.34 -6.00
C PRO A 43 -14.40 -1.20 -6.16
N GLN A 44 -15.14 -2.31 -6.22
CA GLN A 44 -16.60 -2.35 -6.33
C GLN A 44 -17.28 -2.67 -4.99
N THR A 45 -16.53 -2.93 -3.91
CA THR A 45 -17.11 -3.23 -2.59
C THR A 45 -17.97 -2.06 -2.13
N PRO A 46 -19.27 -2.27 -1.86
CA PRO A 46 -20.15 -1.20 -1.42
C PRO A 46 -19.69 -0.60 -0.07
N GLU A 47 -19.87 0.71 0.10
CA GLU A 47 -19.52 1.43 1.34
C GLU A 47 -20.08 0.75 2.60
N LYS A 48 -21.34 0.29 2.55
CA LYS A 48 -21.98 -0.42 3.67
C LYS A 48 -21.22 -1.66 4.12
N ASP A 49 -20.56 -2.36 3.17
CA ASP A 49 -19.81 -3.59 3.43
C ASP A 49 -18.42 -3.25 3.99
N VAL A 50 -17.80 -2.17 3.51
CA VAL A 50 -16.56 -1.61 4.10
C VAL A 50 -16.81 -1.18 5.55
N LEU A 51 -17.91 -0.46 5.81
CA LEU A 51 -18.31 -0.06 7.16
C LEU A 51 -18.70 -1.26 8.05
N ALA A 52 -19.23 -2.33 7.47
CA ALA A 52 -19.48 -3.56 8.22
C ALA A 52 -18.17 -4.23 8.67
N MET A 53 -17.13 -4.19 7.83
CA MET A 53 -15.79 -4.67 8.19
C MET A 53 -15.16 -3.82 9.31
N LYS A 54 -15.33 -2.49 9.26
CA LYS A 54 -14.90 -1.58 10.35
C LYS A 54 -15.57 -1.96 11.67
N ARG A 55 -16.91 -2.10 11.67
CA ARG A 55 -17.65 -2.52 12.86
C ARG A 55 -17.20 -3.87 13.40
N MET A 56 -16.92 -4.82 12.51
CA MET A 56 -16.40 -6.15 12.90
C MET A 56 -15.05 -6.04 13.64
N ALA A 57 -14.14 -5.18 13.15
CA ALA A 57 -12.88 -4.93 13.83
C ALA A 57 -13.09 -4.29 15.21
N ASP A 58 -13.96 -3.29 15.29
CA ASP A 58 -14.28 -2.58 16.55
C ASP A 58 -14.88 -3.53 17.60
N ASP A 59 -15.84 -4.38 17.19
CA ASP A 59 -16.49 -5.37 18.07
C ASP A 59 -15.50 -6.37 18.64
N MET A 60 -14.43 -6.68 17.89
CA MET A 60 -13.36 -7.57 18.33
C MET A 60 -12.22 -6.85 19.05
N GLY A 61 -12.26 -5.51 19.12
CA GLY A 61 -11.17 -4.68 19.66
C GLY A 61 -9.88 -4.85 18.87
N LEU A 62 -9.98 -4.89 17.53
CA LEU A 62 -8.88 -4.87 16.58
C LEU A 62 -8.79 -3.49 15.93
N GLU A 63 -7.58 -2.97 15.80
CA GLU A 63 -7.33 -1.74 15.01
C GLU A 63 -7.15 -2.09 13.53
N ILE A 64 -7.46 -1.12 12.67
CA ILE A 64 -7.11 -1.17 11.24
C ILE A 64 -6.16 0.00 10.98
N PRO A 65 -4.83 -0.19 11.15
CA PRO A 65 -3.86 0.89 11.02
C PRO A 65 -3.63 1.31 9.57
N SER A 66 -3.75 0.36 8.66
CA SER A 66 -3.45 0.54 7.24
C SER A 66 -4.30 -0.36 6.35
N VAL A 67 -4.30 -0.05 5.06
CA VAL A 67 -4.88 -0.90 4.00
C VAL A 67 -3.79 -1.21 2.97
N GLY A 68 -3.52 -2.50 2.77
CA GLY A 68 -2.61 -3.00 1.74
C GLY A 68 -3.24 -3.02 0.35
N VAL A 69 -2.45 -3.29 -0.69
CA VAL A 69 -2.93 -3.42 -2.05
C VAL A 69 -2.16 -4.50 -2.81
N TRP A 70 -2.90 -5.38 -3.52
CA TRP A 70 -2.29 -6.38 -4.42
C TRP A 70 -2.37 -5.96 -5.89
N SER A 71 -3.43 -5.26 -6.27
CA SER A 71 -3.77 -4.96 -7.67
C SER A 71 -2.76 -4.08 -8.39
N LEU A 72 -1.87 -3.37 -7.68
CA LEU A 72 -0.84 -2.53 -8.28
C LEU A 72 0.31 -3.31 -8.92
N TRP A 73 0.42 -4.60 -8.66
CA TRP A 73 1.39 -5.46 -9.36
C TRP A 73 0.98 -5.72 -10.82
N GLN A 74 -0.30 -5.87 -11.10
CA GLN A 74 -0.83 -6.03 -12.46
C GLN A 74 -1.14 -4.68 -13.11
N ASN A 75 -1.40 -3.64 -12.29
CA ASN A 75 -1.74 -2.29 -12.75
C ASN A 75 -0.69 -1.31 -12.23
N ASN A 76 0.42 -1.18 -12.98
CA ASN A 76 1.58 -0.42 -12.57
C ASN A 76 1.38 1.10 -12.79
N LEU A 77 1.60 1.91 -11.75
CA LEU A 77 1.51 3.38 -11.82
C LEU A 77 2.49 3.99 -12.83
N VAL A 78 3.56 3.30 -13.18
CA VAL A 78 4.60 3.77 -14.09
C VAL A 78 4.60 3.07 -15.45
N SER A 79 3.60 2.22 -15.74
CA SER A 79 3.45 1.46 -16.98
C SER A 79 3.64 2.32 -18.23
N ASP A 80 4.15 1.73 -19.31
CA ASP A 80 4.21 2.38 -20.63
C ASP A 80 2.79 2.59 -21.21
N SER A 81 1.82 1.77 -20.80
CA SER A 81 0.41 1.93 -21.16
C SER A 81 -0.26 3.00 -20.30
N GLU A 82 -0.69 4.10 -20.91
CA GLU A 82 -1.47 5.15 -20.22
C GLU A 82 -2.75 4.59 -19.59
N LYS A 83 -3.45 3.69 -20.28
CA LYS A 83 -4.64 3.02 -19.75
C LYS A 83 -4.35 2.26 -18.45
N THR A 84 -3.22 1.58 -18.38
CA THR A 84 -2.78 0.87 -17.18
C THR A 84 -2.47 1.84 -16.05
N ARG A 85 -1.78 2.95 -16.33
CA ARG A 85 -1.50 3.99 -15.33
C ARG A 85 -2.78 4.62 -14.78
N GLN A 86 -3.75 4.93 -15.65
CA GLN A 86 -5.04 5.49 -15.22
C GLN A 86 -5.82 4.49 -14.35
N LYS A 87 -5.81 3.19 -14.70
CA LYS A 87 -6.42 2.15 -13.86
C LYS A 87 -5.73 2.06 -12.50
N ALA A 88 -4.40 2.06 -12.48
CA ALA A 88 -3.61 2.04 -11.24
C ALA A 88 -3.92 3.26 -10.36
N PHE A 89 -3.99 4.45 -10.94
CA PHE A 89 -4.36 5.67 -10.24
C PHE A 89 -5.75 5.55 -9.59
N GLY A 90 -6.74 5.07 -10.33
CA GLY A 90 -8.10 4.82 -9.80
C GLY A 90 -8.14 3.77 -8.69
N ILE A 91 -7.25 2.75 -8.72
CA ILE A 91 -7.12 1.77 -7.64
C ILE A 91 -6.63 2.46 -6.35
N VAL A 92 -5.62 3.32 -6.43
CA VAL A 92 -5.12 4.05 -5.25
C VAL A 92 -6.18 4.99 -4.69
N GLN A 93 -6.96 5.66 -5.55
CA GLN A 93 -8.10 6.48 -5.10
C GLN A 93 -9.12 5.64 -4.30
N LYS A 94 -9.48 4.46 -4.81
CA LYS A 94 -10.37 3.53 -4.10
C LYS A 94 -9.77 3.00 -2.81
N GLN A 95 -8.47 2.81 -2.75
CA GLN A 95 -7.77 2.42 -1.53
C GLN A 95 -7.81 3.53 -0.47
N ILE A 96 -7.63 4.80 -0.87
CA ILE A 96 -7.79 5.97 0.02
C ILE A 96 -9.22 6.05 0.57
N GLU A 97 -10.25 5.91 -0.30
CA GLU A 97 -11.65 5.90 0.13
C GLU A 97 -11.91 4.77 1.14
N ALA A 98 -11.47 3.55 0.83
CA ALA A 98 -11.65 2.38 1.71
C ALA A 98 -10.93 2.58 3.05
N ALA A 99 -9.71 3.09 3.05
CA ALA A 99 -8.94 3.38 4.26
C ALA A 99 -9.65 4.42 5.15
N HIS A 100 -10.17 5.49 4.55
CA HIS A 100 -10.95 6.50 5.25
C HIS A 100 -12.19 5.88 5.94
N LEU A 101 -12.97 5.08 5.23
CA LEU A 101 -14.16 4.40 5.77
C LEU A 101 -13.82 3.38 6.87
N LEU A 102 -12.69 2.70 6.74
CA LEU A 102 -12.17 1.77 7.75
C LEU A 102 -11.55 2.47 8.96
N GLY A 103 -11.35 3.79 8.90
CA GLY A 103 -10.67 4.57 9.93
C GLY A 103 -9.16 4.37 9.96
N ALA A 104 -8.60 3.76 8.93
CA ALA A 104 -7.16 3.60 8.75
C ALA A 104 -6.49 4.95 8.44
N LYS A 105 -5.25 5.11 8.88
CA LYS A 105 -4.50 6.36 8.68
C LYS A 105 -3.45 6.29 7.58
N THR A 106 -3.23 5.09 7.05
CA THR A 106 -2.20 4.85 6.04
C THR A 106 -2.68 3.82 5.02
N ILE A 107 -2.21 3.97 3.80
CA ILE A 107 -2.30 2.93 2.77
C ILE A 107 -0.91 2.52 2.33
N LEU A 108 -0.70 1.22 2.06
CA LEU A 108 0.51 0.71 1.45
C LEU A 108 0.37 0.81 -0.07
N VAL A 109 1.30 1.51 -0.72
CA VAL A 109 1.33 1.66 -2.18
C VAL A 109 2.68 1.21 -2.73
N VAL A 110 2.64 0.32 -3.71
CA VAL A 110 3.82 0.05 -4.55
C VAL A 110 3.96 1.21 -5.54
N PRO A 111 5.02 2.03 -5.45
CA PRO A 111 5.13 3.27 -6.24
C PRO A 111 5.29 3.03 -7.75
N GLY A 112 5.53 1.77 -8.12
CA GLY A 112 5.81 1.30 -9.46
C GLY A 112 6.97 0.30 -9.48
N TYR A 113 7.32 -0.21 -10.64
CA TYR A 113 8.49 -1.06 -10.83
C TYR A 113 9.20 -0.76 -12.16
N VAL A 114 10.53 -0.89 -12.15
CA VAL A 114 11.39 -0.92 -13.35
C VAL A 114 11.41 -2.30 -13.96
N GLY A 115 11.27 -3.32 -13.13
CA GLY A 115 11.11 -4.72 -13.49
C GLY A 115 10.81 -5.57 -12.25
N CYS A 116 10.11 -6.67 -12.45
CA CYS A 116 9.67 -7.55 -11.38
C CYS A 116 9.80 -9.01 -11.82
N ASN A 117 10.17 -9.90 -10.91
CA ASN A 117 10.37 -11.32 -11.23
C ASN A 117 9.16 -12.21 -10.86
N PHE A 118 8.21 -11.69 -10.13
CA PHE A 118 7.03 -12.43 -9.62
C PHE A 118 5.71 -12.00 -10.28
N VAL A 119 5.76 -11.05 -11.22
CA VAL A 119 4.64 -10.71 -12.11
C VAL A 119 4.83 -11.45 -13.42
N GLU A 120 3.78 -12.06 -13.93
CA GLU A 120 3.82 -12.72 -15.22
C GLU A 120 3.94 -11.67 -16.33
N HIS A 121 4.94 -11.81 -17.20
CA HIS A 121 5.26 -10.87 -18.30
C HIS A 121 5.40 -9.40 -17.84
N PRO A 122 6.29 -9.08 -16.89
CA PRO A 122 6.43 -7.72 -16.38
C PRO A 122 6.99 -6.80 -17.47
N GLU A 123 6.49 -5.56 -17.49
CA GLU A 123 7.11 -4.50 -18.29
C GLU A 123 8.55 -4.25 -17.82
N LYS A 124 9.39 -3.77 -18.73
CA LYS A 124 10.73 -3.23 -18.42
C LYS A 124 10.70 -1.75 -18.72
N ILE A 125 10.54 -0.94 -17.69
CA ILE A 125 10.38 0.51 -17.81
C ILE A 125 11.72 1.18 -17.56
N ARG A 126 12.05 2.20 -18.34
CA ARG A 126 13.27 2.99 -18.06
C ARG A 126 13.18 3.62 -16.68
N TYR A 127 14.28 3.59 -15.95
CA TYR A 127 14.34 4.03 -14.56
C TYR A 127 13.93 5.49 -14.37
N ASP A 128 14.46 6.39 -15.19
CA ASP A 128 14.14 7.81 -15.20
C ASP A 128 12.65 8.06 -15.48
N ILE A 129 12.08 7.38 -16.47
CA ILE A 129 10.66 7.46 -16.81
C ILE A 129 9.78 6.90 -15.68
N ALA A 130 10.20 5.81 -15.02
CA ALA A 130 9.50 5.28 -13.86
C ALA A 130 9.49 6.30 -12.71
N TYR A 131 10.63 6.97 -12.47
CA TYR A 131 10.76 7.99 -11.44
C TYR A 131 9.81 9.19 -11.69
N GLU A 132 9.84 9.77 -12.90
CA GLU A 132 8.98 10.89 -13.28
C GLU A 132 7.49 10.53 -13.18
N ARG A 133 7.09 9.35 -13.70
CA ARG A 133 5.69 8.91 -13.66
C ARG A 133 5.19 8.63 -12.25
N ALA A 134 6.02 8.03 -11.39
CA ALA A 134 5.68 7.77 -10.00
C ALA A 134 5.51 9.09 -9.23
N GLN A 135 6.41 10.06 -9.43
CA GLN A 135 6.30 11.38 -8.82
C GLN A 135 5.03 12.11 -9.27
N ASP A 136 4.73 12.13 -10.57
CA ASP A 136 3.49 12.73 -11.09
C ASP A 136 2.25 12.10 -10.46
N ALA A 137 2.19 10.77 -10.45
CA ALA A 137 1.04 10.05 -9.91
C ALA A 137 0.83 10.34 -8.41
N LEU A 138 1.89 10.25 -7.60
CA LEU A 138 1.81 10.46 -6.16
C LEU A 138 1.54 11.92 -5.79
N SER A 139 2.13 12.87 -6.51
CA SER A 139 1.87 14.30 -6.32
C SER A 139 0.41 14.66 -6.60
N ARG A 140 -0.21 14.00 -7.58
CA ARG A 140 -1.64 14.19 -7.90
C ARG A 140 -2.57 13.50 -6.92
N LEU A 141 -2.16 12.39 -6.30
CA LEU A 141 -2.91 11.67 -5.26
C LEU A 141 -2.81 12.34 -3.88
N ALA A 142 -1.72 13.04 -3.59
CA ALA A 142 -1.47 13.63 -2.28
C ALA A 142 -2.58 14.57 -1.78
N PRO A 143 -3.20 15.44 -2.60
CA PRO A 143 -4.32 16.26 -2.16
C PRO A 143 -5.56 15.45 -1.75
N GLU A 144 -5.84 14.33 -2.43
CA GLU A 144 -6.96 13.43 -2.11
C GLU A 144 -6.68 12.68 -0.80
N ALA A 145 -5.46 12.17 -0.63
CA ALA A 145 -4.99 11.56 0.60
C ALA A 145 -5.13 12.52 1.79
N LYS A 146 -4.71 13.78 1.62
CA LYS A 146 -4.88 14.84 2.62
C LYS A 146 -6.35 15.09 2.96
N ALA A 147 -7.22 15.18 1.96
CA ALA A 147 -8.65 15.41 2.17
C ALA A 147 -9.33 14.27 2.92
N ALA A 148 -8.86 13.04 2.73
CA ALA A 148 -9.33 11.84 3.42
C ALA A 148 -8.68 11.61 4.79
N ASP A 149 -7.67 12.39 5.18
CA ASP A 149 -6.82 12.17 6.36
C ASP A 149 -6.17 10.77 6.38
N VAL A 150 -5.66 10.34 5.21
CA VAL A 150 -5.03 9.05 4.98
C VAL A 150 -3.68 9.27 4.29
N ALA A 151 -2.57 8.85 4.90
CA ALA A 151 -1.25 8.96 4.30
C ALA A 151 -0.99 7.84 3.28
N ILE A 152 -0.31 8.18 2.19
CA ILE A 152 0.21 7.22 1.21
C ILE A 152 1.61 6.80 1.66
N GLY A 153 1.77 5.56 2.08
CA GLY A 153 3.08 4.97 2.38
C GLY A 153 3.62 4.20 1.19
N ILE A 154 4.74 4.65 0.60
CA ILE A 154 5.38 3.91 -0.48
C ILE A 154 6.28 2.81 0.07
N GLU A 155 6.15 1.59 -0.46
CA GLU A 155 6.89 0.43 0.01
C GLU A 155 8.22 0.27 -0.71
N ASN A 156 9.30 0.00 0.06
CA ASN A 156 10.53 -0.56 -0.47
C ASN A 156 10.33 -2.05 -0.75
N VAL A 157 10.35 -2.43 -2.00
CA VAL A 157 10.08 -3.80 -2.44
C VAL A 157 11.01 -4.20 -3.58
N TRP A 158 11.07 -5.50 -3.94
CA TRP A 158 11.96 -6.00 -5.01
C TRP A 158 11.46 -5.67 -6.43
N ASN A 159 11.22 -4.39 -6.67
CA ASN A 159 10.69 -3.81 -7.90
C ASN A 159 11.75 -3.15 -8.79
N ARG A 160 13.04 -3.23 -8.40
CA ARG A 160 14.18 -2.58 -9.06
C ARG A 160 14.03 -1.06 -9.18
N PHE A 161 13.33 -0.46 -8.24
CA PHE A 161 13.03 0.96 -8.20
C PHE A 161 13.20 1.51 -6.79
N LEU A 162 13.67 2.76 -6.63
CA LEU A 162 14.01 3.40 -5.36
C LEU A 162 14.95 2.53 -4.52
N LEU A 163 16.14 2.27 -5.06
CA LEU A 163 17.06 1.24 -4.59
C LEU A 163 17.85 1.61 -3.33
N SER A 164 17.78 2.86 -2.85
CA SER A 164 18.50 3.30 -1.67
C SER A 164 17.69 4.28 -0.81
N PRO A 165 17.97 4.37 0.50
CA PRO A 165 17.26 5.31 1.37
C PRO A 165 17.51 6.78 0.99
N LEU A 166 18.69 7.10 0.44
CA LEU A 166 18.99 8.47 -0.02
C LEU A 166 18.16 8.86 -1.23
N GLU A 167 17.99 7.95 -2.17
CA GLU A 167 17.15 8.15 -3.34
C GLU A 167 15.67 8.26 -2.93
N THR A 168 15.21 7.36 -2.05
CA THR A 168 13.84 7.36 -1.54
C THR A 168 13.53 8.66 -0.80
N ARG A 169 14.45 9.15 0.06
CA ARG A 169 14.29 10.44 0.73
C ARG A 169 14.15 11.57 -0.27
N ARG A 170 15.07 11.65 -1.24
CA ARG A 170 14.99 12.67 -2.29
C ARG A 170 13.67 12.60 -3.06
N PHE A 171 13.23 11.41 -3.42
CA PHE A 171 11.96 11.19 -4.13
C PHE A 171 10.77 11.72 -3.32
N LEU A 172 10.73 11.46 -2.01
CA LEU A 172 9.68 11.95 -1.11
C LEU A 172 9.77 13.47 -0.90
N ASP A 173 10.97 14.01 -0.70
CA ASP A 173 11.19 15.45 -0.53
C ASP A 173 10.74 16.24 -1.77
N GLU A 174 10.97 15.71 -2.97
CA GLU A 174 10.54 16.32 -4.24
C GLU A 174 9.00 16.32 -4.39
N ILE A 175 8.26 15.33 -3.85
CA ILE A 175 6.79 15.32 -3.80
C ILE A 175 6.29 16.40 -2.83
N SER A 176 7.04 16.68 -1.76
CA SER A 176 6.77 17.74 -0.79
C SER A 176 5.36 17.71 -0.19
N SER A 177 4.94 16.56 0.33
CA SER A 177 3.63 16.37 0.95
C SER A 177 3.74 15.58 2.25
N ASP A 178 3.16 16.09 3.34
CA ASP A 178 3.06 15.37 4.63
C ASP A 178 2.16 14.12 4.55
N TYR A 179 1.45 13.94 3.45
CA TYR A 179 0.58 12.78 3.20
C TYR A 179 1.17 11.76 2.24
N VAL A 180 2.46 11.88 1.91
CA VAL A 180 3.22 10.87 1.18
C VAL A 180 4.51 10.58 1.92
N GLY A 181 4.70 9.36 2.35
CA GLY A 181 5.84 8.96 3.17
C GLY A 181 6.27 7.52 2.89
N MET A 182 7.13 7.00 3.75
CA MET A 182 7.65 5.64 3.63
C MET A 182 6.77 4.63 4.36
N TYR A 183 6.48 3.51 3.73
CA TYR A 183 5.99 2.28 4.34
C TYR A 183 7.14 1.27 4.37
N LEU A 184 7.91 1.28 5.44
CA LEU A 184 9.16 0.51 5.50
C LEU A 184 8.90 -0.98 5.66
N ASP A 185 9.26 -1.78 4.66
CA ASP A 185 9.41 -3.22 4.80
C ASP A 185 10.85 -3.54 5.24
N VAL A 186 10.98 -3.97 6.49
CA VAL A 186 12.27 -4.31 7.10
C VAL A 186 12.87 -5.56 6.44
N GLY A 187 12.05 -6.53 6.06
CA GLY A 187 12.49 -7.77 5.41
C GLY A 187 13.13 -7.50 4.05
N HIS A 188 12.52 -6.61 3.26
CA HIS A 188 13.08 -6.19 1.98
C HIS A 188 14.37 -5.36 2.16
N ALA A 189 14.42 -4.49 3.18
CA ALA A 189 15.60 -3.69 3.46
C ALA A 189 16.80 -4.55 3.91
N VAL A 190 16.58 -5.58 4.74
CA VAL A 190 17.65 -6.52 5.17
C VAL A 190 18.33 -7.22 3.99
N TYR A 191 17.59 -7.50 2.93
CA TYR A 191 18.15 -8.18 1.75
C TYR A 191 19.16 -7.33 0.98
N ILE A 192 19.02 -5.99 1.02
CA ILE A 192 19.84 -5.05 0.25
C ILE A 192 20.74 -4.15 1.09
N GLY A 193 20.60 -4.17 2.44
CA GLY A 193 21.36 -3.29 3.32
C GLY A 193 20.98 -3.43 4.79
N TYR A 194 21.02 -2.32 5.49
CA TYR A 194 20.78 -2.21 6.93
C TYR A 194 19.50 -1.40 7.19
N PRO A 195 18.43 -2.03 7.69
CA PRO A 195 17.14 -1.33 7.92
C PRO A 195 17.23 -0.13 8.85
N GLU A 196 18.10 -0.20 9.87
CA GLU A 196 18.34 0.90 10.79
C GLU A 196 18.81 2.17 10.08
N GLN A 197 19.63 2.04 9.03
CA GLN A 197 20.06 3.17 8.21
C GLN A 197 18.92 3.77 7.40
N TRP A 198 17.97 2.94 6.94
CA TRP A 198 16.75 3.43 6.29
C TRP A 198 15.92 4.28 7.25
N ILE A 199 15.74 3.81 8.49
CA ILE A 199 15.00 4.54 9.52
C ILE A 199 15.70 5.86 9.87
N GLU A 200 17.02 5.85 10.07
CA GLU A 200 17.80 7.06 10.41
C GLU A 200 17.81 8.11 9.30
N ILE A 201 17.81 7.69 8.04
CA ILE A 201 17.86 8.57 6.88
C ILE A 201 16.49 9.14 6.53
N LEU A 202 15.44 8.34 6.65
CA LEU A 202 14.08 8.75 6.27
C LEU A 202 13.33 9.51 7.37
N GLY A 203 13.73 9.38 8.63
CA GLY A 203 13.18 10.09 9.80
C GLY A 203 12.18 9.25 10.58
#